data_549d077c125635a7d3d1f23aaba81ae4
#
_entry.id   549d077c125635a7d3d1f23aaba81ae4
#
_cell.length_a   1.000
_cell.length_b   1.000
_cell.length_c   1.000
_cell.angle_alpha   90.00
_cell.angle_beta   90.00
_cell.angle_gamma   90.00
#
_symmetry.space_group_name_H-M   'P 1'
#
loop_
_entity.id
_entity.type
_entity.pdbx_description
1 polymer ?
#
loop_
_entity_poly.entity_id
_entity_poly.type
_entity_poly.pdbx_seq_one_letter_code
_entity_poly.pdbx_strand_id
1 'polypeptide(L)'
;MAALPPITNNPDVRYLGRVLGDVIRALGGERLFTATETIRSASGERHRAGGPPVDHHLEALSLDETLDFVRGFMLFSMLANLAEDRQGVTAEEGADVAAALDRLTRDGVDKAAVAALLEQALVAPVLTAHPTEVRRKSMIDHRNRIAALMALRDRGVETTADGDQVDEAIVRQVALLWQTRVLRRERLYVADEVETALSYLRDVFLPVLPALYQRWDRAMGERVPSFLRPGSWIGGDRDGNPFVTAQSLETALARAAETAIVY
;
A
#
# COMPACT_ATOMS: atom_id res chain seq x y z
N MET A 1 -13.45 2.99 19.33
CA MET A 1 -12.81 3.37 18.06
C MET A 1 -13.14 4.83 17.81
N ALA A 2 -12.15 5.74 17.83
CA ALA A 2 -12.36 7.11 17.40
C ALA A 2 -12.60 7.08 15.88
N ALA A 3 -13.65 7.75 15.42
CA ALA A 3 -13.93 7.89 13.98
C ALA A 3 -12.74 8.60 13.31
N LEU A 4 -12.21 8.03 12.25
CA LEU A 4 -11.19 8.68 11.42
C LEU A 4 -11.73 10.04 10.95
N PRO A 5 -10.92 11.11 10.99
CA PRO A 5 -11.35 12.41 10.49
C PRO A 5 -11.72 12.32 9.00
N PRO A 6 -12.68 13.12 8.53
CA PRO A 6 -13.05 13.10 7.11
C PRO A 6 -11.82 13.31 6.23
N ILE A 7 -11.74 12.59 5.10
CA ILE A 7 -10.64 12.61 4.11
C ILE A 7 -10.17 14.06 3.79
N THR A 8 -11.10 15.01 3.77
CA THR A 8 -10.84 16.42 3.51
C THR A 8 -9.98 17.12 4.57
N ASN A 9 -9.85 16.57 5.77
CA ASN A 9 -9.07 17.15 6.87
C ASN A 9 -7.65 16.57 6.98
N ASN A 10 -7.33 15.51 6.23
CA ASN A 10 -6.01 14.92 6.22
C ASN A 10 -5.02 15.84 5.47
N PRO A 11 -3.94 16.35 6.12
CA PRO A 11 -2.98 17.24 5.49
C PRO A 11 -2.20 16.57 4.35
N ASP A 12 -1.94 15.26 4.45
CA ASP A 12 -1.23 14.49 3.42
C ASP A 12 -2.10 14.31 2.17
N VAL A 13 -3.41 14.07 2.34
CA VAL A 13 -4.35 14.02 1.20
C VAL A 13 -4.37 15.36 0.47
N ARG A 14 -4.38 16.48 1.21
CA ARG A 14 -4.35 17.82 0.61
C ARG A 14 -3.03 18.10 -0.10
N TYR A 15 -1.91 17.69 0.49
CA TYR A 15 -0.59 17.87 -0.11
C TYR A 15 -0.46 17.04 -1.40
N LEU A 16 -0.71 15.73 -1.34
CA LEU A 16 -0.61 14.84 -2.51
C LEU A 16 -1.64 15.18 -3.58
N GLY A 17 -2.85 15.61 -3.19
CA GLY A 17 -3.86 16.10 -4.13
C GLY A 17 -3.42 17.35 -4.89
N ARG A 18 -2.73 18.29 -4.21
CA ARG A 18 -2.14 19.48 -4.85
C ARG A 18 -1.04 19.09 -5.82
N VAL A 19 -0.11 18.23 -5.39
CA VAL A 19 0.98 17.73 -6.26
C VAL A 19 0.41 17.05 -7.50
N LEU A 20 -0.63 16.21 -7.36
CA LEU A 20 -1.31 15.60 -8.49
C LEU A 20 -1.96 16.64 -9.40
N GLY A 21 -2.62 17.66 -8.85
CA GLY A 21 -3.20 18.77 -9.61
C GLY A 21 -2.16 19.52 -10.45
N ASP A 22 -1.00 19.80 -9.87
CA ASP A 22 0.11 20.45 -10.57
C ASP A 22 0.68 19.57 -11.71
N VAL A 23 0.78 18.25 -11.48
CA VAL A 23 1.18 17.28 -12.50
C VAL A 23 0.14 17.18 -13.62
N ILE A 24 -1.16 17.14 -13.31
CA ILE A 24 -2.23 17.15 -14.32
C ILE A 24 -2.16 18.42 -15.16
N ARG A 25 -1.96 19.58 -14.53
CA ARG A 25 -1.80 20.85 -15.23
C ARG A 25 -0.59 20.86 -16.16
N ALA A 26 0.54 20.37 -15.68
CA ALA A 26 1.80 20.38 -16.45
C ALA A 26 1.80 19.39 -17.62
N LEU A 27 1.22 18.20 -17.46
CA LEU A 27 1.31 17.10 -18.42
C LEU A 27 0.00 16.88 -19.20
N GLY A 28 -1.15 17.16 -18.60
CA GLY A 28 -2.47 17.04 -19.24
C GLY A 28 -3.02 18.38 -19.77
N GLY A 29 -2.43 19.49 -19.35
CA GLY A 29 -2.81 20.84 -19.76
C GLY A 29 -3.86 21.51 -18.86
N GLU A 30 -3.94 22.84 -18.98
CA GLU A 30 -4.82 23.68 -18.14
C GLU A 30 -6.29 23.34 -18.33
N ARG A 31 -6.71 22.95 -19.54
CA ARG A 31 -8.10 22.59 -19.83
C ARG A 31 -8.54 21.37 -19.05
N LEU A 32 -7.72 20.30 -19.02
CA LEU A 32 -8.02 19.09 -18.27
C LEU A 32 -8.02 19.37 -16.75
N PHE A 33 -7.06 20.14 -16.27
CA PHE A 33 -7.00 20.54 -14.87
C PHE A 33 -8.26 21.30 -14.45
N THR A 34 -8.66 22.31 -15.22
CA THR A 34 -9.85 23.13 -14.93
C THR A 34 -11.12 22.26 -14.95
N ALA A 35 -11.28 21.38 -15.95
CA ALA A 35 -12.40 20.46 -16.03
C ALA A 35 -12.45 19.53 -14.80
N THR A 36 -11.31 18.96 -14.39
CA THR A 36 -11.21 18.09 -13.22
C THR A 36 -11.61 18.81 -11.94
N GLU A 37 -11.12 20.03 -11.72
CA GLU A 37 -11.44 20.82 -10.52
C GLU A 37 -12.92 21.26 -10.51
N THR A 38 -13.48 21.61 -11.66
CA THR A 38 -14.91 21.95 -11.78
C THR A 38 -15.80 20.77 -11.40
N ILE A 39 -15.52 19.58 -11.96
CA ILE A 39 -16.27 18.35 -11.67
C ILE A 39 -16.13 17.98 -10.18
N ARG A 40 -14.93 18.05 -9.63
CA ARG A 40 -14.65 17.76 -8.22
C ARG A 40 -15.43 18.69 -7.28
N SER A 41 -15.42 19.98 -7.57
CA SER A 41 -16.12 21.00 -6.76
C SER A 41 -17.63 20.81 -6.83
N ALA A 42 -18.18 20.67 -8.04
CA ALA A 42 -19.61 20.45 -8.27
C ALA A 42 -20.10 19.13 -7.63
N SER A 43 -19.30 18.06 -7.67
CA SER A 43 -19.62 16.80 -7.01
C SER A 43 -19.65 16.93 -5.49
N GLY A 44 -18.68 17.67 -4.90
CA GLY A 44 -18.63 17.92 -3.46
C GLY A 44 -19.82 18.78 -2.97
N GLU A 45 -20.24 19.77 -3.74
CA GLU A 45 -21.41 20.60 -3.41
C GLU A 45 -22.70 19.80 -3.49
N ARG A 46 -22.88 18.98 -4.53
CA ARG A 46 -24.05 18.11 -4.68
C ARG A 46 -24.16 17.07 -3.59
N HIS A 47 -23.06 16.44 -3.21
CA HIS A 47 -23.06 15.47 -2.12
C HIS A 47 -23.53 16.10 -0.81
N ARG A 48 -23.13 17.35 -0.54
CA ARG A 48 -23.59 18.11 0.64
C ARG A 48 -25.06 18.55 0.55
N ALA A 49 -25.55 18.82 -0.66
CA ALA A 49 -26.93 19.30 -0.91
C ALA A 49 -27.92 18.15 -1.18
N GLY A 50 -27.50 16.88 -1.26
CA GLY A 50 -28.37 15.74 -1.57
C GLY A 50 -28.92 15.73 -3.01
N GLY A 51 -28.22 16.36 -3.95
CA GLY A 51 -28.64 16.47 -5.35
C GLY A 51 -28.41 15.20 -6.19
N PRO A 52 -28.95 15.12 -7.43
CA PRO A 52 -28.86 13.97 -8.30
C PRO A 52 -27.40 13.69 -8.75
N PRO A 53 -27.04 12.43 -9.04
CA PRO A 53 -25.66 12.03 -9.31
C PRO A 53 -25.11 12.44 -10.69
N VAL A 54 -25.94 12.94 -11.60
CA VAL A 54 -25.53 13.27 -12.98
C VAL A 54 -24.81 14.62 -13.05
N ASP A 55 -23.64 14.63 -13.67
CA ASP A 55 -22.82 15.82 -13.88
C ASP A 55 -22.74 16.17 -15.37
N HIS A 56 -23.43 17.23 -15.79
CA HIS A 56 -23.40 17.72 -17.17
C HIS A 56 -21.99 18.15 -17.62
N HIS A 57 -21.07 18.40 -16.69
CA HIS A 57 -19.68 18.69 -17.03
C HIS A 57 -18.93 17.46 -17.55
N LEU A 58 -19.33 16.24 -17.11
CA LEU A 58 -18.79 14.99 -17.63
C LEU A 58 -19.22 14.74 -19.08
N GLU A 59 -20.45 15.09 -19.43
CA GLU A 59 -21.00 14.94 -20.78
C GLU A 59 -20.31 15.84 -21.82
N ALA A 60 -19.69 16.93 -21.38
CA ALA A 60 -18.97 17.88 -22.23
C ALA A 60 -17.53 17.46 -22.56
N LEU A 61 -17.01 16.37 -21.94
CA LEU A 61 -15.66 15.88 -22.18
C LEU A 61 -15.63 15.02 -23.45
N SER A 62 -14.57 15.15 -24.24
CA SER A 62 -14.23 14.18 -25.28
C SER A 62 -13.83 12.84 -24.65
N LEU A 63 -13.77 11.77 -25.47
CA LEU A 63 -13.35 10.45 -24.97
C LEU A 63 -11.94 10.48 -24.33
N ASP A 64 -10.98 11.17 -24.97
CA ASP A 64 -9.62 11.27 -24.46
C ASP A 64 -9.58 12.05 -23.14
N GLU A 65 -10.30 13.15 -23.04
CA GLU A 65 -10.44 13.92 -21.80
C GLU A 65 -11.13 13.12 -20.69
N THR A 66 -12.13 12.31 -21.04
CA THR A 66 -12.78 11.41 -20.09
C THR A 66 -11.81 10.35 -19.57
N LEU A 67 -10.98 9.75 -20.43
CA LEU A 67 -9.97 8.78 -20.02
C LEU A 67 -8.92 9.41 -19.11
N ASP A 68 -8.48 10.61 -19.40
CA ASP A 68 -7.50 11.33 -18.59
C ASP A 68 -8.11 11.81 -17.26
N PHE A 69 -9.38 12.23 -17.26
CA PHE A 69 -10.12 12.53 -16.04
C PHE A 69 -10.24 11.30 -15.12
N VAL A 70 -10.65 10.15 -15.68
CA VAL A 70 -10.73 8.88 -14.93
C VAL A 70 -9.37 8.48 -14.37
N ARG A 71 -8.29 8.65 -15.16
CA ARG A 71 -6.92 8.42 -14.69
C ARG A 71 -6.57 9.31 -13.50
N GLY A 72 -6.86 10.62 -13.60
CA GLY A 72 -6.64 11.57 -12.50
C GLY A 72 -7.38 11.18 -11.24
N PHE A 73 -8.65 10.76 -11.35
CA PHE A 73 -9.46 10.32 -10.23
C PHE A 73 -8.93 9.03 -9.58
N MET A 74 -8.51 8.04 -10.39
CA MET A 74 -7.91 6.81 -9.91
C MET A 74 -6.60 7.08 -9.16
N LEU A 75 -5.74 7.95 -9.68
CA LEU A 75 -4.49 8.34 -9.02
C LEU A 75 -4.76 9.11 -7.74
N PHE A 76 -5.74 10.02 -7.73
CA PHE A 76 -6.14 10.72 -6.52
C PHE A 76 -6.60 9.74 -5.43
N SER A 77 -7.47 8.78 -5.78
CA SER A 77 -7.94 7.76 -4.84
C SER A 77 -6.79 6.91 -4.28
N MET A 78 -5.83 6.55 -5.13
CA MET A 78 -4.64 5.79 -4.70
C MET A 78 -3.75 6.60 -3.75
N LEU A 79 -3.54 7.89 -4.02
CA LEU A 79 -2.74 8.78 -3.17
C LEU A 79 -3.48 9.12 -1.86
N ALA A 80 -4.80 9.24 -1.89
CA ALA A 80 -5.62 9.43 -0.69
C ALA A 80 -5.54 8.20 0.22
N ASN A 81 -5.70 6.98 -0.34
CA ASN A 81 -5.52 5.75 0.42
C ASN A 81 -4.11 5.63 1.00
N LEU A 82 -3.07 6.02 0.25
CA LEU A 82 -1.70 6.08 0.78
C LEU A 82 -1.59 7.01 1.99
N ALA A 83 -2.20 8.19 1.93
CA ALA A 83 -2.19 9.14 3.04
C ALA A 83 -2.96 8.63 4.26
N GLU A 84 -4.07 7.92 4.05
CA GLU A 84 -4.84 7.28 5.13
C GLU A 84 -4.09 6.11 5.77
N ASP A 85 -3.48 5.23 4.96
CA ASP A 85 -2.64 4.13 5.44
C ASP A 85 -1.53 4.64 6.35
N ARG A 86 -0.90 5.78 6.00
CA ARG A 86 0.16 6.40 6.80
C ARG A 86 -0.34 6.90 8.16
N GLN A 87 -1.55 7.45 8.22
CA GLN A 87 -2.17 7.86 9.49
C GLN A 87 -2.61 6.66 10.33
N GLY A 88 -3.09 5.59 9.70
CA GLY A 88 -3.44 4.35 10.39
C GLY A 88 -2.25 3.74 11.11
N VAL A 89 -1.08 3.72 10.48
CA VAL A 89 0.16 3.23 11.09
C VAL A 89 0.57 4.04 12.32
N THR A 90 0.36 5.37 12.32
CA THR A 90 0.63 6.22 13.50
C THR A 90 -0.42 6.09 14.59
N ALA A 91 -1.66 5.73 14.25
CA ALA A 91 -2.74 5.53 15.23
C ALA A 91 -2.69 4.17 15.95
N GLU A 92 -1.93 3.20 15.44
CA GLU A 92 -1.72 1.90 16.08
C GLU A 92 -0.62 1.90 17.15
N GLU A 93 -0.17 3.05 17.63
CA GLU A 93 0.79 3.16 18.77
C GLU A 93 0.32 2.44 20.05
N GLY A 94 -0.95 2.00 20.12
CA GLY A 94 -1.49 1.19 21.20
C GLY A 94 -1.42 -0.33 21.00
N ALA A 95 -0.95 -0.82 19.87
CA ALA A 95 -0.82 -2.26 19.56
C ALA A 95 0.60 -2.79 19.82
N ASP A 96 1.27 -2.29 20.86
CA ASP A 96 2.59 -2.77 21.26
C ASP A 96 2.48 -4.11 22.00
N VAL A 97 3.48 -4.96 21.78
CA VAL A 97 3.64 -6.25 22.47
C VAL A 97 3.62 -6.05 23.99
N ALA A 98 4.31 -5.02 24.50
CA ALA A 98 4.32 -4.70 25.92
C ALA A 98 2.92 -4.41 26.46
N ALA A 99 2.15 -3.56 25.76
CA ALA A 99 0.77 -3.24 26.16
C ALA A 99 -0.17 -4.46 26.12
N ALA A 100 0.06 -5.41 25.18
CA ALA A 100 -0.68 -6.66 25.12
C ALA A 100 -0.34 -7.57 26.33
N LEU A 101 0.93 -7.71 26.67
CA LEU A 101 1.39 -8.48 27.84
C LEU A 101 0.89 -7.88 29.15
N ASP A 102 0.87 -6.54 29.28
CA ASP A 102 0.32 -5.85 30.45
C ASP A 102 -1.19 -6.10 30.62
N ARG A 103 -1.93 -6.21 29.52
CA ARG A 103 -3.36 -6.60 29.58
C ARG A 103 -3.52 -8.04 30.05
N LEU A 104 -2.75 -8.97 29.46
CA LEU A 104 -2.77 -10.37 29.86
C LEU A 104 -2.42 -10.55 31.34
N THR A 105 -1.41 -9.83 31.84
CA THR A 105 -1.03 -9.86 33.26
C THR A 105 -2.14 -9.35 34.14
N ARG A 106 -2.86 -8.29 33.74
CA ARG A 106 -4.05 -7.81 34.52
C ARG A 106 -5.19 -8.82 34.54
N ASP A 107 -5.31 -9.63 33.48
CA ASP A 107 -6.30 -10.69 33.35
C ASP A 107 -5.84 -12.00 34.03
N GLY A 108 -4.72 -12.00 34.73
CA GLY A 108 -4.19 -13.14 35.49
C GLY A 108 -3.34 -14.11 34.67
N VAL A 109 -2.95 -13.75 33.44
CA VAL A 109 -2.05 -14.56 32.59
C VAL A 109 -0.62 -14.04 32.75
N ASP A 110 0.25 -14.86 33.32
CA ASP A 110 1.66 -14.52 33.49
C ASP A 110 2.52 -14.78 32.26
N LYS A 111 3.75 -14.27 32.28
CA LYS A 111 4.70 -14.43 31.15
C LYS A 111 5.07 -15.89 30.91
N ALA A 112 5.06 -16.75 31.93
CA ALA A 112 5.37 -18.16 31.77
C ALA A 112 4.28 -18.89 30.96
N ALA A 113 3.02 -18.56 31.20
CA ALA A 113 1.89 -19.06 30.39
C ALA A 113 1.96 -18.58 28.95
N VAL A 114 2.37 -17.32 28.72
CA VAL A 114 2.59 -16.79 27.36
C VAL A 114 3.75 -17.49 26.67
N ALA A 115 4.88 -17.73 27.35
CA ALA A 115 6.03 -18.46 26.79
C ALA A 115 5.62 -19.89 26.38
N ALA A 116 4.92 -20.61 27.26
CA ALA A 116 4.41 -21.95 26.96
C ALA A 116 3.44 -21.98 25.75
N LEU A 117 2.61 -20.95 25.58
CA LEU A 117 1.77 -20.80 24.41
C LEU A 117 2.59 -20.57 23.14
N LEU A 118 3.61 -19.70 23.21
CA LEU A 118 4.44 -19.35 22.04
C LEU A 118 5.27 -20.54 21.55
N GLU A 119 5.64 -21.48 22.42
CA GLU A 119 6.34 -22.72 22.02
C GLU A 119 5.50 -23.59 21.07
N GLN A 120 4.19 -23.53 21.17
CA GLN A 120 3.26 -24.32 20.37
C GLN A 120 2.54 -23.48 19.32
N ALA A 121 2.69 -22.16 19.36
CA ALA A 121 1.97 -21.26 18.47
C ALA A 121 2.52 -21.30 17.06
N LEU A 122 1.61 -21.24 16.09
CA LEU A 122 1.93 -21.00 14.69
C LEU A 122 0.97 -19.96 14.11
N VAL A 123 1.52 -18.81 13.77
CA VAL A 123 0.81 -17.77 13.00
C VAL A 123 1.36 -17.82 11.59
N ALA A 124 0.55 -18.28 10.65
CA ALA A 124 0.94 -18.47 9.25
C ALA A 124 0.09 -17.57 8.34
N PRO A 125 0.47 -16.28 8.16
CA PRO A 125 -0.16 -15.45 7.14
C PRO A 125 0.20 -16.00 5.76
N VAL A 126 -0.81 -16.30 4.95
CA VAL A 126 -0.63 -16.89 3.62
C VAL A 126 -1.05 -15.87 2.57
N LEU A 127 -0.11 -15.52 1.69
CA LEU A 127 -0.39 -14.69 0.53
C LEU A 127 -1.17 -15.49 -0.51
N THR A 128 -2.28 -14.93 -0.97
CA THR A 128 -3.13 -15.51 -2.00
C THR A 128 -3.16 -14.62 -3.23
N ALA A 129 -3.34 -15.21 -4.41
CA ALA A 129 -3.55 -14.43 -5.62
C ALA A 129 -4.89 -13.70 -5.53
N HIS A 130 -4.88 -12.38 -5.75
CA HIS A 130 -6.11 -11.60 -5.84
C HIS A 130 -6.39 -11.32 -7.32
N PRO A 131 -7.43 -11.90 -7.93
CA PRO A 131 -7.69 -11.76 -9.37
C PRO A 131 -7.95 -10.31 -9.81
N THR A 132 -8.23 -9.41 -8.87
CA THR A 132 -8.46 -7.98 -9.11
C THR A 132 -7.20 -7.13 -9.00
N GLU A 133 -6.05 -7.68 -8.58
CA GLU A 133 -4.77 -6.92 -8.57
C GLU A 133 -4.21 -6.81 -9.98
N VAL A 134 -4.82 -5.94 -10.77
CA VAL A 134 -4.41 -5.63 -12.16
C VAL A 134 -3.40 -4.50 -12.24
N ARG A 135 -2.97 -3.95 -11.10
CA ARG A 135 -2.00 -2.85 -11.07
C ARG A 135 -0.63 -3.33 -11.53
N ARG A 136 0.06 -2.48 -12.27
CA ARG A 136 1.44 -2.76 -12.68
C ARG A 136 2.35 -2.68 -11.47
N LYS A 137 3.38 -3.55 -11.42
CA LYS A 137 4.42 -3.46 -10.39
C LYS A 137 5.02 -2.05 -10.28
N SER A 138 5.24 -1.37 -11.41
CA SER A 138 5.73 0.01 -11.43
C SER A 138 4.82 0.99 -10.68
N MET A 139 3.49 0.80 -10.71
CA MET A 139 2.56 1.62 -9.93
C MET A 139 2.75 1.40 -8.43
N ILE A 140 2.94 0.15 -8.02
CA ILE A 140 3.20 -0.22 -6.63
C ILE A 140 4.54 0.37 -6.18
N ASP A 141 5.58 0.25 -7.01
CA ASP A 141 6.92 0.77 -6.70
C ASP A 141 6.90 2.31 -6.53
N HIS A 142 6.23 3.04 -7.44
CA HIS A 142 6.08 4.49 -7.32
C HIS A 142 5.29 4.89 -6.05
N ARG A 143 4.19 4.19 -5.75
CA ARG A 143 3.41 4.39 -4.53
C ARG A 143 4.28 4.21 -3.28
N ASN A 144 5.04 3.12 -3.21
CA ASN A 144 5.92 2.82 -2.08
C ASN A 144 7.04 3.87 -1.95
N ARG A 145 7.59 4.33 -3.09
CA ARG A 145 8.59 5.41 -3.07
C ARG A 145 8.01 6.73 -2.58
N ILE A 146 6.77 7.08 -2.97
CA ILE A 146 6.08 8.26 -2.42
C ILE A 146 5.90 8.11 -0.90
N ALA A 147 5.48 6.93 -0.41
CA ALA A 147 5.35 6.70 1.04
C ALA A 147 6.66 6.92 1.80
N ALA A 148 7.77 6.40 1.27
CA ALA A 148 9.10 6.58 1.85
C ALA A 148 9.55 8.05 1.85
N LEU A 149 9.31 8.77 0.75
CA LEU A 149 9.63 10.21 0.64
C LEU A 149 8.77 11.06 1.59
N MET A 150 7.48 10.75 1.73
CA MET A 150 6.60 11.39 2.71
C MET A 150 7.12 11.17 4.14
N ALA A 151 7.62 9.98 4.47
CA ALA A 151 8.22 9.70 5.76
C ALA A 151 9.53 10.48 6.00
N LEU A 152 10.32 10.78 4.97
CA LEU A 152 11.47 11.68 5.07
C LEU A 152 11.01 13.12 5.35
N ARG A 153 10.00 13.58 4.63
CA ARG A 153 9.41 14.91 4.77
C ARG A 153 8.89 15.16 6.20
N ASP A 154 8.19 14.18 6.80
CA ASP A 154 7.66 14.28 8.17
C ASP A 154 8.79 14.43 9.21
N ARG A 155 9.95 13.86 8.93
CA ARG A 155 11.15 14.00 9.77
C ARG A 155 11.94 15.28 9.52
N GLY A 156 11.45 16.16 8.67
CA GLY A 156 12.12 17.41 8.30
C GLY A 156 13.37 17.22 7.45
N VAL A 157 13.52 16.08 6.77
CA VAL A 157 14.63 15.81 5.85
C VAL A 157 14.33 16.51 4.53
N GLU A 158 15.17 17.44 4.12
CA GLU A 158 14.97 18.22 2.90
C GLU A 158 15.55 17.53 1.65
N THR A 159 16.62 16.75 1.82
CA THR A 159 17.37 16.15 0.72
C THR A 159 17.44 14.64 0.88
N THR A 160 17.19 13.89 -0.19
CA THR A 160 17.32 12.44 -0.24
C THR A 160 18.81 12.02 -0.21
N ALA A 161 19.08 10.73 0.04
CA ALA A 161 20.44 10.21 -0.03
C ALA A 161 21.08 10.36 -1.42
N ASP A 162 20.28 10.45 -2.46
CA ASP A 162 20.71 10.63 -3.85
C ASP A 162 20.93 12.12 -4.21
N GLY A 163 20.70 13.05 -3.26
CA GLY A 163 20.90 14.49 -3.44
C GLY A 163 19.70 15.27 -3.99
N ASP A 164 18.57 14.61 -4.23
CA ASP A 164 17.33 15.25 -4.71
C ASP A 164 16.61 15.98 -3.56
N GLN A 165 15.96 17.11 -3.83
CA GLN A 165 15.00 17.69 -2.89
C GLN A 165 13.80 16.75 -2.72
N VAL A 166 13.39 16.49 -1.46
CA VAL A 166 12.34 15.52 -1.14
C VAL A 166 11.03 15.88 -1.82
N ASP A 167 10.62 17.14 -1.81
CA ASP A 167 9.37 17.57 -2.45
C ASP A 167 9.43 17.41 -3.98
N GLU A 168 10.57 17.70 -4.62
CA GLU A 168 10.77 17.49 -6.05
C GLU A 168 10.77 15.98 -6.41
N ALA A 169 11.36 15.16 -5.55
CA ALA A 169 11.32 13.71 -5.73
C ALA A 169 9.90 13.16 -5.63
N ILE A 170 9.04 13.70 -4.74
CA ILE A 170 7.61 13.33 -4.66
C ILE A 170 6.89 13.74 -5.96
N VAL A 171 7.07 14.98 -6.42
CA VAL A 171 6.48 15.47 -7.68
C VAL A 171 6.88 14.56 -8.84
N ARG A 172 8.15 14.18 -8.93
CA ARG A 172 8.67 13.27 -9.96
C ARG A 172 7.97 11.90 -9.93
N GLN A 173 7.78 11.33 -8.73
CA GLN A 173 7.09 10.05 -8.61
C GLN A 173 5.61 10.14 -9.01
N VAL A 174 4.92 11.22 -8.65
CA VAL A 174 3.53 11.46 -9.07
C VAL A 174 3.45 11.67 -10.59
N ALA A 175 4.41 12.37 -11.21
CA ALA A 175 4.49 12.51 -12.66
C ALA A 175 4.71 11.17 -13.37
N LEU A 176 5.57 10.30 -12.82
CA LEU A 176 5.76 8.94 -13.33
C LEU A 176 4.50 8.09 -13.21
N LEU A 177 3.75 8.22 -12.12
CA LEU A 177 2.44 7.58 -11.97
C LEU A 177 1.46 8.06 -13.05
N TRP A 178 1.40 9.36 -13.30
CA TRP A 178 0.55 9.94 -14.35
C TRP A 178 0.90 9.38 -15.74
N GLN A 179 2.17 9.23 -16.06
CA GLN A 179 2.65 8.71 -17.34
C GLN A 179 2.56 7.18 -17.44
N THR A 180 2.39 6.48 -16.32
CA THR A 180 2.29 5.02 -16.29
C THR A 180 0.85 4.58 -16.61
N ARG A 181 0.69 3.64 -17.54
CA ARG A 181 -0.62 3.04 -17.79
C ARG A 181 -1.09 2.27 -16.57
N VAL A 182 -2.26 2.63 -16.06
CA VAL A 182 -2.84 2.03 -14.84
C VAL A 182 -3.16 0.55 -15.05
N LEU A 183 -3.77 0.21 -16.19
CA LEU A 183 -4.16 -1.15 -16.50
C LEU A 183 -3.14 -1.84 -17.40
N ARG A 184 -2.87 -3.11 -17.12
CA ARG A 184 -2.15 -3.98 -18.05
C ARG A 184 -3.08 -4.30 -19.23
N ARG A 185 -2.54 -4.27 -20.45
CA ARG A 185 -3.22 -4.82 -21.64
C ARG A 185 -3.03 -6.32 -21.77
N GLU A 186 -1.97 -6.83 -21.18
CA GLU A 186 -1.59 -8.23 -21.24
C GLU A 186 -2.14 -8.98 -20.02
N ARG A 187 -2.52 -10.23 -20.23
CA ARG A 187 -2.94 -11.13 -19.18
C ARG A 187 -1.81 -11.29 -18.16
N LEU A 188 -2.15 -11.31 -16.88
CA LEU A 188 -1.20 -11.66 -15.83
C LEU A 188 -0.79 -13.13 -16.02
N TYR A 189 0.51 -13.37 -16.06
CA TYR A 189 1.05 -14.71 -16.00
C TYR A 189 1.27 -15.09 -14.53
N VAL A 190 1.14 -16.38 -14.23
CA VAL A 190 1.40 -16.91 -12.86
C VAL A 190 2.79 -16.51 -12.36
N ALA A 191 3.79 -16.44 -13.24
CA ALA A 191 5.12 -15.97 -12.92
C ALA A 191 5.16 -14.51 -12.42
N ASP A 192 4.35 -13.61 -13.00
CA ASP A 192 4.26 -12.21 -12.54
C ASP A 192 3.62 -12.12 -11.15
N GLU A 193 2.64 -12.97 -10.86
CA GLU A 193 2.00 -13.05 -9.54
C GLU A 193 2.99 -13.57 -8.48
N VAL A 194 3.78 -14.58 -8.83
CA VAL A 194 4.87 -15.10 -7.98
C VAL A 194 5.87 -13.99 -7.65
N GLU A 195 6.39 -13.27 -8.64
CA GLU A 195 7.34 -12.17 -8.41
C GLU A 195 6.73 -11.03 -7.57
N THR A 196 5.44 -10.75 -7.74
CA THR A 196 4.73 -9.78 -6.90
C THR A 196 4.67 -10.26 -5.44
N ALA A 197 4.31 -11.51 -5.19
CA ALA A 197 4.30 -12.08 -3.83
C ALA A 197 5.69 -12.07 -3.19
N LEU A 198 6.72 -12.43 -3.96
CA LEU A 198 8.10 -12.40 -3.49
C LEU A 198 8.60 -10.99 -3.17
N SER A 199 8.08 -9.97 -3.85
CA SER A 199 8.39 -8.58 -3.48
C SER A 199 7.88 -8.24 -2.08
N TYR A 200 6.70 -8.69 -1.68
CA TYR A 200 6.20 -8.52 -0.31
C TYR A 200 7.04 -9.29 0.70
N LEU A 201 7.46 -10.51 0.35
CA LEU A 201 8.36 -11.28 1.22
C LEU A 201 9.67 -10.53 1.45
N ARG A 202 10.33 -10.09 0.38
CA ARG A 202 11.64 -9.41 0.42
C ARG A 202 11.57 -8.03 1.04
N ASP A 203 10.57 -7.22 0.63
CA ASP A 203 10.55 -5.79 0.93
C ASP A 203 9.79 -5.48 2.25
N VAL A 204 9.00 -6.43 2.77
CA VAL A 204 8.18 -6.26 3.98
C VAL A 204 8.49 -7.32 5.04
N PHE A 205 8.22 -8.60 4.76
CA PHE A 205 8.31 -9.63 5.81
C PHE A 205 9.74 -9.82 6.33
N LEU A 206 10.70 -10.02 5.45
CA LEU A 206 12.09 -10.28 5.84
C LEU A 206 12.70 -9.11 6.64
N PRO A 207 12.51 -7.82 6.28
CA PRO A 207 13.00 -6.71 7.10
C PRO A 207 12.26 -6.53 8.43
N VAL A 208 10.96 -6.80 8.49
CA VAL A 208 10.13 -6.51 9.67
C VAL A 208 10.22 -7.61 10.73
N LEU A 209 10.32 -8.88 10.32
CA LEU A 209 10.31 -10.01 11.25
C LEU A 209 11.39 -9.94 12.33
N PRO A 210 12.67 -9.64 12.04
CA PRO A 210 13.70 -9.52 13.07
C PRO A 210 13.37 -8.44 14.11
N ALA A 211 12.87 -7.30 13.67
CA ALA A 211 12.48 -6.21 14.57
C ALA A 211 11.26 -6.57 15.43
N LEU A 212 10.32 -7.35 14.89
CA LEU A 212 9.17 -7.87 15.63
C LEU A 212 9.63 -8.82 16.73
N TYR A 213 10.50 -9.80 16.41
CA TYR A 213 11.04 -10.73 17.39
C TYR A 213 11.87 -10.04 18.46
N GLN A 214 12.67 -9.03 18.11
CA GLN A 214 13.40 -8.24 19.11
C GLN A 214 12.46 -7.52 20.08
N ARG A 215 11.30 -7.05 19.63
CA ARG A 215 10.29 -6.45 20.52
C ARG A 215 9.69 -7.49 21.47
N TRP A 216 9.39 -8.68 20.97
CA TRP A 216 8.93 -9.80 21.78
C TRP A 216 9.97 -10.20 22.83
N ASP A 217 11.23 -10.41 22.43
CA ASP A 217 12.34 -10.78 23.33
C ASP A 217 12.50 -9.75 24.45
N ARG A 218 12.46 -8.46 24.15
CA ARG A 218 12.54 -7.39 25.15
C ARG A 218 11.34 -7.41 26.10
N ALA A 219 10.14 -7.59 25.60
CA ALA A 219 8.92 -7.56 26.41
C ALA A 219 8.79 -8.80 27.29
N MET A 220 9.21 -9.96 26.81
CA MET A 220 9.23 -11.21 27.56
C MET A 220 10.40 -11.27 28.57
N GLY A 221 11.52 -10.63 28.27
CA GLY A 221 12.78 -10.72 29.02
C GLY A 221 13.63 -11.95 28.67
N GLU A 222 13.24 -12.71 27.66
CA GLU A 222 13.93 -13.89 27.14
C GLU A 222 13.65 -14.04 25.64
N ARG A 223 14.43 -14.88 24.97
CA ARG A 223 14.24 -15.16 23.55
C ARG A 223 12.99 -16.00 23.33
N VAL A 224 12.08 -15.50 22.48
CA VAL A 224 10.87 -16.23 22.10
C VAL A 224 11.11 -17.18 20.93
N PRO A 225 10.40 -18.32 20.86
CA PRO A 225 10.47 -19.23 19.74
C PRO A 225 9.90 -18.60 18.46
N SER A 226 10.27 -19.15 17.29
CA SER A 226 9.74 -18.70 16.01
C SER A 226 8.32 -19.20 15.80
N PHE A 227 7.32 -18.36 16.01
CA PHE A 227 5.91 -18.68 15.90
C PHE A 227 5.25 -18.10 14.62
N LEU A 228 5.91 -17.18 13.92
CA LEU A 228 5.37 -16.54 12.71
C LEU A 228 6.06 -17.09 11.47
N ARG A 229 5.28 -17.69 10.54
CA ARG A 229 5.78 -18.31 9.31
C ARG A 229 4.96 -17.87 8.11
N PRO A 230 5.34 -16.77 7.42
CA PRO A 230 4.70 -16.37 6.20
C PRO A 230 4.74 -17.45 5.13
N GLY A 231 3.65 -17.63 4.43
CA GLY A 231 3.51 -18.56 3.33
C GLY A 231 2.87 -17.91 2.10
N SER A 232 2.81 -18.67 1.02
CA SER A 232 2.13 -18.24 -0.22
C SER A 232 1.50 -19.42 -0.91
N TRP A 233 0.28 -19.25 -1.43
CA TRP A 233 -0.37 -20.18 -2.34
C TRP A 233 -0.11 -19.84 -3.80
N ILE A 234 0.45 -18.67 -4.06
CA ILE A 234 0.67 -18.17 -5.42
C ILE A 234 1.66 -19.07 -6.15
N GLY A 235 1.27 -19.50 -7.33
CA GLY A 235 2.02 -20.47 -8.14
C GLY A 235 1.67 -21.95 -7.88
N GLY A 236 0.93 -22.26 -6.79
CA GLY A 236 0.55 -23.63 -6.42
C GLY A 236 -0.96 -23.86 -6.33
N ASP A 237 -1.73 -22.83 -5.99
CA ASP A 237 -3.18 -22.92 -5.93
C ASP A 237 -3.79 -22.88 -7.33
N ARG A 238 -4.42 -23.96 -7.73
CA ARG A 238 -5.01 -24.08 -9.08
C ARG A 238 -6.33 -23.37 -9.20
N ASP A 239 -7.21 -23.50 -8.22
CA ASP A 239 -8.57 -22.93 -8.17
C ASP A 239 -9.25 -22.80 -9.55
N GLY A 240 -9.18 -23.87 -10.35
CA GLY A 240 -9.65 -23.91 -11.72
C GLY A 240 -8.78 -23.20 -12.77
N ASN A 241 -7.64 -22.61 -12.39
CA ASN A 241 -6.71 -21.95 -13.31
C ASN A 241 -5.82 -22.97 -14.03
N PRO A 242 -6.00 -23.21 -15.37
CA PRO A 242 -5.21 -24.19 -16.11
C PRO A 242 -3.73 -23.81 -16.26
N PHE A 243 -3.36 -22.58 -15.99
CA PHE A 243 -1.98 -22.08 -16.08
C PHE A 243 -1.18 -22.35 -14.81
N VAL A 244 -1.82 -22.76 -13.72
CA VAL A 244 -1.13 -23.22 -12.50
C VAL A 244 -0.81 -24.71 -12.67
N THR A 245 0.44 -25.00 -12.94
CA THR A 245 0.97 -26.33 -13.24
C THR A 245 1.99 -26.78 -12.18
N ALA A 246 2.43 -28.03 -12.22
CA ALA A 246 3.53 -28.48 -11.37
C ALA A 246 4.79 -27.66 -11.58
N GLN A 247 5.08 -27.26 -12.82
CA GLN A 247 6.23 -26.41 -13.15
C GLN A 247 6.11 -24.99 -12.58
N SER A 248 4.90 -24.41 -12.54
CA SER A 248 4.71 -23.09 -11.91
C SER A 248 4.93 -23.16 -10.41
N LEU A 249 4.52 -24.26 -9.74
CA LEU A 249 4.79 -24.49 -8.33
C LEU A 249 6.29 -24.66 -8.06
N GLU A 250 6.98 -25.47 -8.86
CA GLU A 250 8.43 -25.67 -8.75
C GLU A 250 9.18 -24.34 -8.90
N THR A 251 8.80 -23.55 -9.89
CA THR A 251 9.36 -22.21 -10.12
C THR A 251 9.09 -21.29 -8.92
N ALA A 252 7.86 -21.27 -8.39
CA ALA A 252 7.50 -20.45 -7.24
C ALA A 252 8.33 -20.80 -6.00
N LEU A 253 8.51 -22.09 -5.72
CA LEU A 253 9.31 -22.58 -4.59
C LEU A 253 10.80 -22.25 -4.76
N ALA A 254 11.36 -22.46 -5.95
CA ALA A 254 12.75 -22.12 -6.25
C ALA A 254 13.02 -20.62 -6.07
N ARG A 255 12.15 -19.77 -6.63
CA ARG A 255 12.25 -18.31 -6.49
C ARG A 255 12.10 -17.84 -5.05
N ALA A 256 11.19 -18.46 -4.28
CA ALA A 256 11.03 -18.16 -2.86
C ALA A 256 12.28 -18.51 -2.05
N ALA A 257 12.88 -19.69 -2.32
CA ALA A 257 14.13 -20.11 -1.70
C ALA A 257 15.28 -19.16 -2.05
N GLU A 258 15.44 -18.79 -3.33
CA GLU A 258 16.45 -17.81 -3.75
C GLU A 258 16.26 -16.47 -3.01
N THR A 259 15.03 -15.97 -2.92
CA THR A 259 14.71 -14.71 -2.21
C THR A 259 15.13 -14.78 -0.74
N ALA A 260 14.87 -15.91 -0.07
CA ALA A 260 15.21 -16.09 1.34
C ALA A 260 16.73 -16.28 1.59
N ILE A 261 17.46 -16.83 0.62
CA ILE A 261 18.91 -17.07 0.76
C ILE A 261 19.71 -15.78 0.50
N VAL A 262 19.24 -14.94 -0.42
CA VAL A 262 19.93 -13.70 -0.80
C VAL A 262 19.74 -12.59 0.23
N TYR A 263 18.68 -12.67 1.04
CA TYR A 263 18.43 -11.71 2.12
C TYR A 263 19.34 -11.97 3.33
#